data_219a9fbb1357ee09c304d9831e1dfc3e
#
_entry.id   219a9fbb1357ee09c304d9831e1dfc3e
#
_cell.length_a   1.000
_cell.length_b   1.000
_cell.length_c   1.000
_cell.angle_alpha   90.00
_cell.angle_beta   90.00
_cell.angle_gamma   90.00
#
_symmetry.space_group_name_H-M   'P 1'
#
loop_
_entity.id
_entity.type
_entity.pdbx_description
1 polymer ?
#
loop_
_entity_poly.entity_id
_entity_poly.type
_entity_poly.pdbx_seq_one_letter_code
_entity_poly.pdbx_strand_id
1 'polypeptide(L)'
;MTGAAPEVHEPLTTSGTIAVTNLHGQIDGLAVRLSRAATGETPVAPLVVAQGAALIDLLNLRGHILGRVADYERAAELAERLVHVAPEDGTALLARARTRATLHRFAEAVADLGAAARSGADAAALDAERAVVLQALGCYADAMALIRKAAEQQSDFTTLGALAVLQAERGEVTEAERLFDEARRRYRGTSPFPLAQLDFRRGVMWHREGDLDAARSHYEAARRRVPDYAPALGHMAEVELLRGDPPAAVALLRPLMQTSDDPEYAAHLAAALHAAGRVHEAKQWRERAVAGYGELVLRHPEAYADHAADFWLTVGADVERGLQLALQNLAFRQTARAHALFQRAVLAQNRVAEAAP
;
A
#
# COMPACT_ATOMS: atom_id res chain seq x y z
N MET A 1 -6.20 34.07 30.65
CA MET A 1 -7.10 33.82 29.50
C MET A 1 -6.64 32.54 28.87
N THR A 2 -7.24 31.42 29.24
CA THR A 2 -7.00 30.10 28.64
C THR A 2 -7.72 30.06 27.30
N GLY A 3 -6.95 30.26 26.22
CA GLY A 3 -7.47 30.06 24.88
C GLY A 3 -7.80 28.58 24.72
N ALA A 4 -9.08 28.24 24.51
CA ALA A 4 -9.49 26.93 24.08
C ALA A 4 -8.73 26.58 22.78
N ALA A 5 -8.07 25.41 22.74
CA ALA A 5 -7.51 24.90 21.51
C ALA A 5 -8.63 24.86 20.46
N PRO A 6 -8.37 25.29 19.21
CA PRO A 6 -9.41 25.26 18.18
C PRO A 6 -9.93 23.83 18.05
N GLU A 7 -11.24 23.64 18.21
CA GLU A 7 -11.90 22.37 17.92
C GLU A 7 -11.51 21.95 16.51
N VAL A 8 -10.74 20.87 16.40
CA VAL A 8 -10.39 20.27 15.11
C VAL A 8 -11.68 19.71 14.55
N HIS A 9 -12.31 20.45 13.64
CA HIS A 9 -13.53 19.98 12.97
C HIS A 9 -13.22 18.72 12.18
N GLU A 10 -13.70 17.58 12.69
CA GLU A 10 -13.50 16.28 12.06
C GLU A 10 -14.36 16.22 10.78
N PRO A 11 -13.76 15.96 9.59
CA PRO A 11 -14.52 15.89 8.35
C PRO A 11 -15.57 14.78 8.40
N LEU A 12 -16.81 15.09 8.03
CA LEU A 12 -17.90 14.13 7.96
C LEU A 12 -17.74 13.25 6.71
N THR A 13 -17.77 11.93 6.91
CA THR A 13 -17.67 10.96 5.82
C THR A 13 -18.79 9.92 5.88
N THR A 14 -19.01 9.23 4.78
CA THR A 14 -19.85 8.03 4.76
C THR A 14 -19.25 6.98 5.71
N SER A 15 -20.08 6.15 6.33
CA SER A 15 -19.63 4.99 7.09
C SER A 15 -18.72 4.10 6.24
N GLY A 16 -17.61 3.63 6.83
CA GLY A 16 -16.66 2.76 6.14
C GLY A 16 -17.28 1.48 5.59
N THR A 17 -18.18 0.86 6.35
CA THR A 17 -18.91 -0.34 5.90
C THR A 17 -19.76 -0.06 4.65
N ILE A 18 -20.50 1.06 4.63
CA ILE A 18 -21.27 1.47 3.46
C ILE A 18 -20.34 1.78 2.28
N ALA A 19 -19.22 2.47 2.54
CA ALA A 19 -18.25 2.81 1.49
C ALA A 19 -17.63 1.56 0.85
N VAL A 20 -17.27 0.54 1.64
CA VAL A 20 -16.77 -0.75 1.13
C VAL A 20 -17.84 -1.49 0.33
N THR A 21 -19.09 -1.53 0.81
CA THR A 21 -20.22 -2.11 0.07
C THR A 21 -20.45 -1.40 -1.28
N ASN A 22 -20.40 -0.07 -1.28
CA ASN A 22 -20.52 0.72 -2.50
C ASN A 22 -19.35 0.46 -3.46
N LEU A 23 -18.14 0.32 -2.95
CA LEU A 23 -16.94 -0.02 -3.74
C LEU A 23 -17.12 -1.37 -4.46
N HIS A 24 -17.64 -2.40 -3.77
CA HIS A 24 -17.99 -3.68 -4.39
C HIS A 24 -19.01 -3.51 -5.51
N GLY A 25 -20.12 -2.82 -5.24
CA GLY A 25 -21.17 -2.58 -6.24
C GLY A 25 -20.68 -1.80 -7.47
N GLN A 26 -19.79 -0.83 -7.29
CA GLN A 26 -19.18 -0.07 -8.39
C GLN A 26 -18.29 -0.95 -9.26
N ILE A 27 -17.45 -1.78 -8.66
CA ILE A 27 -16.58 -2.74 -9.36
C ILE A 27 -17.43 -3.71 -10.17
N ASP A 28 -18.45 -4.33 -9.57
CA ASP A 28 -19.31 -5.30 -10.24
C ASP A 28 -20.10 -4.65 -11.38
N GLY A 29 -20.65 -3.45 -11.15
CA GLY A 29 -21.38 -2.69 -12.16
C GLY A 29 -20.50 -2.31 -13.36
N LEU A 30 -19.25 -1.88 -13.15
CA LEU A 30 -18.31 -1.59 -14.24
C LEU A 30 -17.88 -2.85 -14.97
N ALA A 31 -17.59 -3.94 -14.25
CA ALA A 31 -17.22 -5.21 -14.87
C ALA A 31 -18.32 -5.74 -15.80
N VAL A 32 -19.60 -5.69 -15.38
CA VAL A 32 -20.74 -6.08 -16.22
C VAL A 32 -20.88 -5.19 -17.46
N ARG A 33 -20.71 -3.87 -17.32
CA ARG A 33 -20.77 -2.96 -18.48
C ARG A 33 -19.69 -3.23 -19.49
N LEU A 34 -18.43 -3.43 -19.03
CA LEU A 34 -17.30 -3.72 -19.90
C LEU A 34 -17.41 -5.08 -20.59
N SER A 35 -17.94 -6.11 -19.90
CA SER A 35 -18.16 -7.42 -20.53
C SER A 35 -19.20 -7.35 -21.67
N ARG A 36 -20.24 -6.55 -21.53
CA ARG A 36 -21.24 -6.32 -22.59
C ARG A 36 -20.67 -5.52 -23.77
N ALA A 37 -19.82 -4.52 -23.50
CA ALA A 37 -19.20 -3.74 -24.56
C ALA A 37 -18.18 -4.56 -25.38
N ALA A 38 -17.52 -5.56 -24.79
CA ALA A 38 -16.57 -6.42 -25.46
C ALA A 38 -17.21 -7.40 -26.48
N THR A 39 -18.53 -7.60 -26.45
CA THR A 39 -19.26 -8.47 -27.40
C THR A 39 -19.76 -7.72 -28.65
N GLY A 40 -19.53 -6.41 -28.76
CA GLY A 40 -19.92 -5.58 -29.90
C GLY A 40 -18.79 -5.43 -30.92
N GLU A 41 -19.15 -5.41 -32.24
CA GLU A 41 -18.20 -5.25 -33.37
C GLU A 41 -17.71 -3.80 -33.58
N THR A 42 -17.94 -2.89 -32.62
CA THR A 42 -17.60 -1.47 -32.76
C THR A 42 -16.18 -1.15 -32.26
N PRO A 43 -15.47 -0.16 -32.89
CA PRO A 43 -14.20 0.33 -32.35
C PRO A 43 -14.36 0.71 -30.88
N VAL A 44 -13.31 0.46 -30.06
CA VAL A 44 -13.33 0.75 -28.62
C VAL A 44 -13.59 2.23 -28.43
N ALA A 45 -14.81 2.57 -28.00
CA ALA A 45 -15.18 3.96 -27.76
C ALA A 45 -14.38 4.54 -26.59
N PRO A 46 -14.02 5.84 -26.61
CA PRO A 46 -13.32 6.49 -25.48
C PRO A 46 -13.99 6.25 -24.12
N LEU A 47 -15.32 6.10 -24.11
CA LEU A 47 -16.08 5.76 -22.91
C LEU A 47 -15.68 4.38 -22.33
N VAL A 48 -15.37 3.39 -23.17
CA VAL A 48 -14.96 2.04 -22.75
C VAL A 48 -13.56 2.11 -22.10
N VAL A 49 -12.66 2.92 -22.67
CA VAL A 49 -11.32 3.16 -22.08
C VAL A 49 -11.46 3.83 -20.72
N ALA A 50 -12.24 4.89 -20.58
CA ALA A 50 -12.47 5.59 -19.33
C ALA A 50 -13.10 4.67 -18.25
N GLN A 51 -14.08 3.82 -18.64
CA GLN A 51 -14.68 2.86 -17.73
C GLN A 51 -13.71 1.75 -17.32
N GLY A 52 -12.83 1.31 -18.24
CA GLY A 52 -11.76 0.35 -17.95
C GLY A 52 -10.76 0.92 -16.95
N ALA A 53 -10.29 2.14 -17.18
CA ALA A 53 -9.37 2.83 -16.25
C ALA A 53 -10.02 3.03 -14.87
N ALA A 54 -11.29 3.44 -14.81
CA ALA A 54 -12.02 3.57 -13.55
C ALA A 54 -12.13 2.22 -12.80
N LEU A 55 -12.38 1.12 -13.51
CA LEU A 55 -12.43 -0.21 -12.90
C LEU A 55 -11.04 -0.62 -12.35
N ILE A 56 -9.97 -0.31 -13.06
CA ILE A 56 -8.59 -0.56 -12.61
C ILE A 56 -8.31 0.19 -11.30
N ASP A 57 -8.65 1.48 -11.24
CA ASP A 57 -8.46 2.31 -10.04
C ASP A 57 -9.26 1.79 -8.84
N LEU A 58 -10.51 1.35 -9.05
CA LEU A 58 -11.34 0.76 -7.98
C LEU A 58 -10.83 -0.61 -7.51
N LEU A 59 -10.30 -1.44 -8.41
CA LEU A 59 -9.67 -2.71 -8.05
C LEU A 59 -8.40 -2.46 -7.20
N ASN A 60 -7.55 -1.54 -7.61
CA ASN A 60 -6.36 -1.15 -6.83
C ASN A 60 -6.75 -0.60 -5.46
N LEU A 61 -7.80 0.23 -5.38
CA LEU A 61 -8.32 0.75 -4.11
C LEU A 61 -8.81 -0.39 -3.21
N ARG A 62 -9.62 -1.32 -3.73
CA ARG A 62 -10.13 -2.46 -2.94
C ARG A 62 -9.01 -3.39 -2.52
N GLY A 63 -8.06 -3.66 -3.40
CA GLY A 63 -6.84 -4.41 -3.10
C GLY A 63 -6.11 -3.81 -1.90
N HIS A 64 -5.89 -2.49 -1.90
CA HIS A 64 -5.24 -1.79 -0.80
C HIS A 64 -6.07 -1.79 0.50
N ILE A 65 -7.37 -1.52 0.42
CA ILE A 65 -8.22 -1.46 1.62
C ILE A 65 -8.35 -2.83 2.29
N LEU A 66 -8.55 -3.89 1.52
CA LEU A 66 -8.86 -5.22 2.05
C LEU A 66 -7.67 -6.20 2.02
N GLY A 67 -6.48 -5.75 1.57
CA GLY A 67 -5.33 -6.63 1.42
C GLY A 67 -5.57 -7.74 0.39
N ARG A 68 -6.14 -7.41 -0.78
CA ARG A 68 -6.49 -8.40 -1.80
C ARG A 68 -5.54 -8.34 -2.98
N VAL A 69 -4.60 -9.26 -3.00
CA VAL A 69 -3.61 -9.40 -4.09
C VAL A 69 -4.29 -9.72 -5.42
N ALA A 70 -5.31 -10.59 -5.41
CA ALA A 70 -6.09 -10.92 -6.59
C ALA A 70 -6.74 -9.71 -7.28
N ASP A 71 -7.05 -8.64 -6.53
CA ASP A 71 -7.55 -7.40 -7.14
C ASP A 71 -6.46 -6.64 -7.89
N TYR A 72 -5.23 -6.61 -7.39
CA TYR A 72 -4.08 -6.02 -8.08
C TYR A 72 -3.74 -6.81 -9.37
N GLU A 73 -3.75 -8.14 -9.31
CA GLU A 73 -3.52 -9.00 -10.47
C GLU A 73 -4.60 -8.78 -11.54
N ARG A 74 -5.87 -8.74 -11.13
CA ARG A 74 -6.99 -8.44 -12.03
C ARG A 74 -6.88 -7.04 -12.65
N ALA A 75 -6.48 -6.04 -11.87
CA ALA A 75 -6.23 -4.68 -12.35
C ALA A 75 -5.11 -4.66 -13.40
N ALA A 76 -4.00 -5.37 -13.15
CA ALA A 76 -2.88 -5.48 -14.07
C ALA A 76 -3.27 -6.14 -15.39
N GLU A 77 -3.97 -7.28 -15.34
CA GLU A 77 -4.49 -7.95 -16.54
C GLU A 77 -5.43 -7.05 -17.36
N LEU A 78 -6.31 -6.31 -16.68
CA LEU A 78 -7.22 -5.38 -17.33
C LEU A 78 -6.46 -4.21 -17.98
N ALA A 79 -5.44 -3.68 -17.31
CA ALA A 79 -4.61 -2.60 -17.82
C ALA A 79 -3.81 -3.01 -19.06
N GLU A 80 -3.22 -4.21 -19.10
CA GLU A 80 -2.56 -4.72 -20.29
C GLU A 80 -3.53 -4.88 -21.46
N ARG A 81 -4.73 -5.42 -21.23
CA ARG A 81 -5.79 -5.49 -22.26
C ARG A 81 -6.21 -4.12 -22.76
N LEU A 82 -6.36 -3.14 -21.83
CA LEU A 82 -6.78 -1.79 -22.20
C LEU A 82 -5.78 -1.10 -23.12
N VAL A 83 -4.48 -1.22 -22.82
CA VAL A 83 -3.42 -0.67 -23.68
C VAL A 83 -3.28 -1.46 -24.98
N HIS A 84 -3.56 -2.77 -24.98
CA HIS A 84 -3.57 -3.55 -26.23
C HIS A 84 -4.62 -3.04 -27.23
N VAL A 85 -5.81 -2.64 -26.74
CA VAL A 85 -6.91 -2.16 -27.62
C VAL A 85 -6.84 -0.65 -27.89
N ALA A 86 -6.12 0.12 -27.05
CA ALA A 86 -5.95 1.56 -27.19
C ALA A 86 -4.50 1.98 -26.87
N PRO A 87 -3.52 1.59 -27.70
CA PRO A 87 -2.09 1.70 -27.37
C PRO A 87 -1.57 3.14 -27.29
N GLU A 88 -2.27 4.10 -27.90
CA GLU A 88 -1.90 5.51 -27.91
C GLU A 88 -2.82 6.37 -27.02
N ASP A 89 -3.73 5.73 -26.25
CA ASP A 89 -4.60 6.45 -25.35
C ASP A 89 -3.88 6.75 -24.02
N GLY A 90 -3.75 8.03 -23.70
CA GLY A 90 -3.07 8.51 -22.50
C GLY A 90 -3.71 8.01 -21.20
N THR A 91 -5.03 7.80 -21.17
CA THR A 91 -5.76 7.28 -20.00
C THR A 91 -5.44 5.80 -19.78
N ALA A 92 -5.42 5.02 -20.86
CA ALA A 92 -5.05 3.59 -20.80
C ALA A 92 -3.60 3.40 -20.32
N LEU A 93 -2.67 4.18 -20.88
CA LEU A 93 -1.25 4.15 -20.51
C LEU A 93 -1.04 4.57 -19.05
N LEU A 94 -1.74 5.61 -18.59
CA LEU A 94 -1.67 6.07 -17.20
C LEU A 94 -2.24 5.01 -16.22
N ALA A 95 -3.35 4.38 -16.57
CA ALA A 95 -3.91 3.29 -15.76
C ALA A 95 -2.94 2.10 -15.64
N ARG A 96 -2.24 1.73 -16.74
CA ARG A 96 -1.22 0.69 -16.70
C ARG A 96 0.01 1.11 -15.89
N ALA A 97 0.46 2.34 -15.99
CA ALA A 97 1.53 2.86 -15.17
C ALA A 97 1.24 2.72 -13.67
N ARG A 98 0.02 3.04 -13.25
CA ARG A 98 -0.43 2.89 -11.85
C ARG A 98 -0.40 1.44 -11.38
N THR A 99 -0.90 0.49 -12.18
CA THR A 99 -0.86 -0.93 -11.80
C THR A 99 0.56 -1.47 -11.75
N ARG A 100 1.42 -1.05 -12.67
CA ARG A 100 2.85 -1.39 -12.66
C ARG A 100 3.56 -0.82 -11.45
N ALA A 101 3.27 0.44 -11.07
CA ALA A 101 3.79 1.04 -9.84
C ALA A 101 3.30 0.30 -8.59
N THR A 102 2.03 -0.11 -8.54
CA THR A 102 1.47 -0.93 -7.43
C THR A 102 2.17 -2.28 -7.28
N LEU A 103 2.54 -2.91 -8.39
CA LEU A 103 3.32 -4.16 -8.43
C LEU A 103 4.85 -3.93 -8.44
N HIS A 104 5.29 -2.72 -8.12
CA HIS A 104 6.70 -2.29 -8.05
C HIS A 104 7.51 -2.46 -9.35
N ARG A 105 6.86 -2.62 -10.49
CA ARG A 105 7.47 -2.66 -11.82
C ARG A 105 7.81 -1.24 -12.29
N PHE A 106 8.65 -0.55 -11.51
CA PHE A 106 8.86 0.90 -11.63
C PHE A 106 9.46 1.32 -12.97
N ALA A 107 10.40 0.56 -13.52
CA ALA A 107 10.99 0.87 -14.82
C ALA A 107 9.93 0.88 -15.95
N GLU A 108 9.01 -0.08 -15.92
CA GLU A 108 7.91 -0.16 -16.86
C GLU A 108 6.85 0.91 -16.61
N ALA A 109 6.59 1.26 -15.34
CA ALA A 109 5.70 2.36 -14.99
C ALA A 109 6.24 3.70 -15.55
N VAL A 110 7.54 3.97 -15.40
CA VAL A 110 8.19 5.17 -15.97
C VAL A 110 8.08 5.20 -17.50
N ALA A 111 8.25 4.07 -18.18
CA ALA A 111 8.10 3.98 -19.63
C ALA A 111 6.66 4.32 -20.08
N ASP A 112 5.65 3.81 -19.36
CA ASP A 112 4.24 4.12 -19.62
C ASP A 112 3.91 5.59 -19.34
N LEU A 113 4.42 6.17 -18.25
CA LEU A 113 4.26 7.61 -17.97
C LEU A 113 4.86 8.48 -19.06
N GLY A 114 6.01 8.07 -19.63
CA GLY A 114 6.60 8.71 -20.79
C GLY A 114 5.75 8.61 -22.05
N ALA A 115 5.14 7.44 -22.30
CA ALA A 115 4.22 7.23 -23.41
C ALA A 115 2.93 8.05 -23.22
N ALA A 116 2.32 8.02 -22.04
CA ALA A 116 1.12 8.78 -21.70
C ALA A 116 1.33 10.31 -21.90
N ALA A 117 2.52 10.82 -21.55
CA ALA A 117 2.87 12.21 -21.79
C ALA A 117 2.87 12.57 -23.28
N ARG A 118 3.42 11.69 -24.14
CA ARG A 118 3.41 11.88 -25.59
C ARG A 118 2.00 11.82 -26.19
N SER A 119 1.11 11.05 -25.57
CA SER A 119 -0.30 10.93 -25.95
C SER A 119 -1.19 12.06 -25.38
N GLY A 120 -0.61 13.08 -24.73
CA GLY A 120 -1.35 14.24 -24.25
C GLY A 120 -2.11 14.02 -22.94
N ALA A 121 -1.72 13.05 -22.12
CA ALA A 121 -2.28 12.88 -20.80
C ALA A 121 -2.02 14.10 -19.91
N ASP A 122 -2.88 14.31 -18.91
CA ASP A 122 -2.80 15.45 -18.00
C ASP A 122 -1.45 15.52 -17.27
N ALA A 123 -0.78 16.67 -17.40
CA ALA A 123 0.57 16.86 -16.86
C ALA A 123 0.61 16.77 -15.32
N ALA A 124 -0.44 17.24 -14.63
CA ALA A 124 -0.50 17.20 -13.18
C ALA A 124 -0.66 15.75 -12.67
N ALA A 125 -1.51 14.96 -13.33
CA ALA A 125 -1.66 13.55 -13.04
C ALA A 125 -0.36 12.78 -13.29
N LEU A 126 0.35 13.06 -14.39
CA LEU A 126 1.64 12.46 -14.70
C LEU A 126 2.72 12.80 -13.66
N ASP A 127 2.81 14.08 -13.24
CA ASP A 127 3.77 14.51 -12.23
C ASP A 127 3.47 13.87 -10.87
N ALA A 128 2.19 13.69 -10.50
CA ALA A 128 1.79 12.99 -9.29
C ALA A 128 2.24 11.53 -9.29
N GLU A 129 2.00 10.79 -10.38
CA GLU A 129 2.42 9.38 -10.49
C GLU A 129 3.95 9.24 -10.56
N ARG A 130 4.65 10.16 -11.23
CA ARG A 130 6.12 10.20 -11.21
C ARG A 130 6.67 10.39 -9.80
N ALA A 131 6.06 11.27 -9.02
CA ALA A 131 6.45 11.50 -7.63
C ALA A 131 6.30 10.22 -6.78
N VAL A 132 5.21 9.46 -6.96
CA VAL A 132 5.00 8.18 -6.28
C VAL A 132 6.11 7.17 -6.64
N VAL A 133 6.43 7.03 -7.93
CA VAL A 133 7.48 6.11 -8.40
C VAL A 133 8.86 6.54 -7.88
N LEU A 134 9.19 7.83 -7.94
CA LEU A 134 10.47 8.37 -7.44
C LEU A 134 10.62 8.15 -5.93
N GLN A 135 9.54 8.38 -5.16
CA GLN A 135 9.54 8.10 -3.72
C GLN A 135 9.80 6.61 -3.44
N ALA A 136 9.14 5.71 -4.17
CA ALA A 136 9.30 4.28 -4.01
C ALA A 136 10.71 3.77 -4.37
N LEU A 137 11.39 4.46 -5.29
CA LEU A 137 12.78 4.21 -5.68
C LEU A 137 13.81 4.81 -4.71
N GLY A 138 13.38 5.66 -3.76
CA GLY A 138 14.28 6.39 -2.84
C GLY A 138 14.81 7.71 -3.41
N CYS A 139 14.33 8.15 -4.58
CA CYS A 139 14.69 9.43 -5.20
C CYS A 139 13.91 10.59 -4.55
N TYR A 140 14.07 10.75 -3.23
CA TYR A 140 13.25 11.67 -2.42
C TYR A 140 13.38 13.14 -2.83
N ALA A 141 14.55 13.59 -3.32
CA ALA A 141 14.76 14.97 -3.73
C ALA A 141 13.91 15.33 -4.96
N ASP A 142 13.88 14.45 -5.96
CA ASP A 142 13.11 14.63 -7.18
C ASP A 142 11.60 14.51 -6.93
N ALA A 143 11.18 13.53 -6.11
CA ALA A 143 9.79 13.42 -5.66
C ALA A 143 9.34 14.69 -4.94
N MET A 144 10.17 15.24 -4.04
CA MET A 144 9.89 16.47 -3.30
C MET A 144 9.71 17.66 -4.23
N ALA A 145 10.54 17.80 -5.28
CA ALA A 145 10.41 18.88 -6.24
C ALA A 145 9.06 18.87 -6.97
N LEU A 146 8.61 17.67 -7.41
CA LEU A 146 7.32 17.52 -8.10
C LEU A 146 6.14 17.80 -7.15
N ILE A 147 6.17 17.27 -5.93
CA ILE A 147 5.06 17.43 -4.98
C ILE A 147 4.98 18.88 -4.49
N ARG A 148 6.10 19.56 -4.26
CA ARG A 148 6.10 21.00 -3.90
C ARG A 148 5.52 21.85 -5.02
N LYS A 149 5.96 21.64 -6.26
CA LYS A 149 5.38 22.32 -7.43
C LYS A 149 3.86 22.12 -7.50
N ALA A 150 3.36 20.90 -7.29
CA ALA A 150 1.93 20.63 -7.26
C ALA A 150 1.22 21.35 -6.10
N ALA A 151 1.80 21.38 -4.89
CA ALA A 151 1.24 22.06 -3.74
C ALA A 151 1.26 23.60 -3.87
N GLU A 152 2.22 24.18 -4.60
CA GLU A 152 2.24 25.61 -4.94
C GLU A 152 1.11 25.98 -5.91
N GLN A 153 0.79 25.09 -6.85
CA GLN A 153 -0.32 25.28 -7.80
C GLN A 153 -1.68 25.04 -7.14
N GLN A 154 -1.79 23.98 -6.34
CA GLN A 154 -3.02 23.59 -5.65
C GLN A 154 -2.71 22.99 -4.29
N SER A 155 -2.85 23.82 -3.24
CA SER A 155 -2.68 23.38 -1.84
C SER A 155 -3.97 22.75 -1.34
N ASP A 156 -4.15 21.45 -1.61
CA ASP A 156 -5.33 20.67 -1.21
C ASP A 156 -4.96 19.47 -0.33
N PHE A 157 -5.97 18.63 -0.03
CA PHE A 157 -5.79 17.40 0.74
C PHE A 157 -4.72 16.48 0.15
N THR A 158 -4.74 16.27 -1.17
CA THR A 158 -3.89 15.30 -1.85
C THR A 158 -2.43 15.75 -1.86
N THR A 159 -2.17 16.97 -2.26
CA THR A 159 -0.81 17.53 -2.35
C THR A 159 -0.17 17.69 -0.99
N LEU A 160 -0.92 18.15 0.01
CA LEU A 160 -0.41 18.29 1.39
C LEU A 160 -0.20 16.92 2.06
N GLY A 161 -1.10 15.97 1.81
CA GLY A 161 -0.93 14.59 2.29
C GLY A 161 0.31 13.90 1.71
N ALA A 162 0.57 14.08 0.42
CA ALA A 162 1.78 13.59 -0.23
C ALA A 162 3.05 14.24 0.34
N LEU A 163 3.05 15.56 0.58
CA LEU A 163 4.15 16.25 1.24
C LEU A 163 4.38 15.73 2.66
N ALA A 164 3.31 15.51 3.43
CA ALA A 164 3.41 14.98 4.79
C ALA A 164 4.10 13.62 4.82
N VAL A 165 3.68 12.71 3.92
CA VAL A 165 4.28 11.37 3.81
C VAL A 165 5.76 11.46 3.44
N LEU A 166 6.12 12.31 2.48
CA LEU A 166 7.50 12.44 2.04
C LEU A 166 8.41 13.07 3.12
N GLN A 167 7.88 14.04 3.91
CA GLN A 167 8.61 14.58 5.06
C GLN A 167 8.78 13.52 6.16
N ALA A 168 7.77 12.69 6.41
CA ALA A 168 7.85 11.56 7.34
C ALA A 168 8.92 10.54 6.91
N GLU A 169 9.03 10.23 5.60
CA GLU A 169 10.08 9.33 5.07
C GLU A 169 11.50 9.89 5.28
N ARG A 170 11.64 11.23 5.35
CA ARG A 170 12.92 11.91 5.61
C ARG A 170 13.23 12.11 7.09
N GLY A 171 12.34 11.69 7.99
CA GLY A 171 12.48 11.91 9.43
C GLY A 171 12.13 13.31 9.91
N GLU A 172 11.52 14.15 9.06
CA GLU A 172 11.10 15.52 9.39
C GLU A 172 9.73 15.50 10.09
N VAL A 173 9.67 14.83 11.25
CA VAL A 173 8.43 14.47 11.97
C VAL A 173 7.56 15.70 12.29
N THR A 174 8.15 16.78 12.80
CA THR A 174 7.41 18.00 13.18
C THR A 174 6.70 18.63 11.96
N GLU A 175 7.36 18.70 10.83
CA GLU A 175 6.78 19.25 9.61
C GLU A 175 5.76 18.29 9.00
N ALA A 176 6.02 16.98 9.05
CA ALA A 176 5.07 15.96 8.61
C ALA A 176 3.75 16.05 9.42
N GLU A 177 3.81 16.18 10.74
CA GLU A 177 2.65 16.37 11.63
C GLU A 177 1.83 17.61 11.24
N ARG A 178 2.50 18.75 11.05
CA ARG A 178 1.85 19.98 10.63
C ARG A 178 1.11 19.81 9.30
N LEU A 179 1.75 19.13 8.35
CA LEU A 179 1.18 18.87 7.02
C LEU A 179 0.03 17.84 7.05
N PHE A 180 0.11 16.79 7.88
CA PHE A 180 -1.00 15.86 8.09
C PHE A 180 -2.24 16.58 8.62
N ASP A 181 -2.07 17.48 9.62
CA ASP A 181 -3.17 18.26 10.16
C ASP A 181 -3.73 19.24 9.12
N GLU A 182 -2.88 19.89 8.33
CA GLU A 182 -3.34 20.81 7.28
C GLU A 182 -4.08 20.06 6.17
N ALA A 183 -3.57 18.91 5.73
CA ALA A 183 -4.25 18.06 4.76
C ALA A 183 -5.65 17.67 5.25
N ARG A 184 -5.77 17.20 6.50
CA ARG A 184 -7.06 16.86 7.11
C ARG A 184 -8.04 18.04 7.07
N ARG A 185 -7.61 19.24 7.42
CA ARG A 185 -8.46 20.45 7.36
C ARG A 185 -8.92 20.80 5.96
N ARG A 186 -8.16 20.41 4.93
CA ARG A 186 -8.51 20.64 3.51
C ARG A 186 -9.39 19.56 2.91
N TYR A 187 -9.65 18.47 3.61
CA TYR A 187 -10.52 17.42 3.09
C TYR A 187 -11.95 17.93 2.91
N ARG A 188 -12.53 17.72 1.71
CA ARG A 188 -13.90 18.14 1.35
C ARG A 188 -14.72 16.99 0.78
N GLY A 189 -14.14 15.79 0.69
CA GLY A 189 -14.84 14.61 0.19
C GLY A 189 -15.76 13.98 1.23
N THR A 190 -16.58 13.04 0.78
CA THR A 190 -17.45 12.23 1.64
C THR A 190 -16.94 10.79 1.79
N SER A 191 -15.94 10.38 1.01
CA SER A 191 -15.33 9.06 1.11
C SER A 191 -14.48 8.93 2.37
N PRO A 192 -14.59 7.84 3.16
CA PRO A 192 -13.74 7.63 4.33
C PRO A 192 -12.30 7.18 3.97
N PHE A 193 -12.09 6.62 2.76
CA PHE A 193 -10.84 5.98 2.38
C PHE A 193 -9.62 6.92 2.41
N PRO A 194 -9.67 8.16 1.86
CA PRO A 194 -8.51 9.05 1.87
C PRO A 194 -8.08 9.44 3.29
N LEU A 195 -9.05 9.69 4.18
CA LEU A 195 -8.75 10.02 5.57
C LEU A 195 -8.22 8.82 6.36
N ALA A 196 -8.78 7.62 6.13
CA ALA A 196 -8.24 6.39 6.73
C ALA A 196 -6.80 6.14 6.29
N GLN A 197 -6.49 6.40 5.02
CA GLN A 197 -5.13 6.29 4.48
C GLN A 197 -4.18 7.34 5.08
N LEU A 198 -4.64 8.58 5.26
CA LEU A 198 -3.89 9.64 5.91
C LEU A 198 -3.55 9.27 7.36
N ASP A 199 -4.54 8.80 8.13
CA ASP A 199 -4.36 8.33 9.51
C ASP A 199 -3.38 7.16 9.57
N PHE A 200 -3.52 6.19 8.68
CA PHE A 200 -2.60 5.06 8.57
C PHE A 200 -1.15 5.50 8.33
N ARG A 201 -0.92 6.39 7.35
CA ARG A 201 0.43 6.92 7.04
C ARG A 201 1.05 7.65 8.22
N ARG A 202 0.23 8.42 8.96
CA ARG A 202 0.66 9.09 10.20
C ARG A 202 1.04 8.07 11.28
N GLY A 203 0.28 6.98 11.41
CA GLY A 203 0.60 5.85 12.29
C GLY A 203 1.92 5.18 11.92
N VAL A 204 2.19 4.97 10.63
CA VAL A 204 3.47 4.40 10.13
C VAL A 204 4.64 5.30 10.50
N MET A 205 4.50 6.63 10.42
CA MET A 205 5.53 7.57 10.85
C MET A 205 5.86 7.37 12.34
N TRP A 206 4.86 7.40 13.21
CA TRP A 206 5.08 7.24 14.66
C TRP A 206 5.60 5.86 15.05
N HIS A 207 5.19 4.81 14.32
CA HIS A 207 5.74 3.46 14.52
C HIS A 207 7.23 3.42 14.23
N ARG A 208 7.72 4.09 13.19
CA ARG A 208 9.13 4.22 12.86
C ARG A 208 9.93 5.02 13.89
N GLU A 209 9.31 6.04 14.47
CA GLU A 209 9.90 6.83 15.56
C GLU A 209 9.91 6.08 16.91
N GLY A 210 9.27 4.90 16.97
CA GLY A 210 9.20 4.08 18.18
C GLY A 210 8.14 4.52 19.19
N ASP A 211 7.33 5.53 18.87
CA ASP A 211 6.17 5.91 19.68
C ASP A 211 4.98 5.02 19.36
N LEU A 212 4.92 3.87 20.03
CA LEU A 212 3.89 2.86 19.83
C LEU A 212 2.50 3.33 20.26
N ASP A 213 2.37 4.24 21.21
CA ASP A 213 1.07 4.77 21.66
C ASP A 213 0.50 5.74 20.63
N ALA A 214 1.32 6.65 20.10
CA ALA A 214 0.92 7.51 19.00
C ALA A 214 0.59 6.71 17.74
N ALA A 215 1.43 5.72 17.36
CA ALA A 215 1.18 4.84 16.23
C ALA A 215 -0.17 4.12 16.35
N ARG A 216 -0.42 3.49 17.50
CA ARG A 216 -1.69 2.80 17.81
C ARG A 216 -2.90 3.72 17.69
N SER A 217 -2.79 4.94 18.22
CA SER A 217 -3.87 5.93 18.17
C SER A 217 -4.26 6.27 16.72
N HIS A 218 -3.29 6.44 15.83
CA HIS A 218 -3.52 6.76 14.43
C HIS A 218 -4.03 5.55 13.63
N TYR A 219 -3.51 4.34 13.87
CA TYR A 219 -4.07 3.14 13.25
C TYR A 219 -5.51 2.88 13.70
N GLU A 220 -5.83 3.12 14.99
CA GLU A 220 -7.19 3.04 15.49
C GLU A 220 -8.10 4.10 14.85
N ALA A 221 -7.59 5.31 14.58
CA ALA A 221 -8.33 6.33 13.84
C ALA A 221 -8.66 5.87 12.41
N ALA A 222 -7.70 5.25 11.72
CA ALA A 222 -7.91 4.66 10.40
C ALA A 222 -8.97 3.54 10.43
N ARG A 223 -8.88 2.63 11.41
CA ARG A 223 -9.82 1.54 11.62
C ARG A 223 -11.24 2.02 11.94
N ARG A 224 -11.39 3.06 12.77
CA ARG A 224 -12.72 3.65 13.06
C ARG A 224 -13.39 4.19 11.80
N ARG A 225 -12.61 4.72 10.83
CA ARG A 225 -13.15 5.18 9.55
C ARG A 225 -13.53 4.03 8.63
N VAL A 226 -12.65 3.03 8.54
CA VAL A 226 -12.82 1.84 7.70
C VAL A 226 -12.48 0.61 8.54
N PRO A 227 -13.49 -0.07 9.13
CA PRO A 227 -13.27 -1.18 10.08
C PRO A 227 -12.44 -2.34 9.50
N ASP A 228 -12.57 -2.60 8.21
CA ASP A 228 -11.89 -3.70 7.51
C ASP A 228 -10.60 -3.23 6.80
N TYR A 229 -10.02 -2.09 7.22
CA TYR A 229 -8.80 -1.58 6.60
C TYR A 229 -7.60 -2.46 6.98
N ALA A 230 -7.27 -3.41 6.12
CA ALA A 230 -6.29 -4.46 6.36
C ALA A 230 -4.90 -3.92 6.76
N PRO A 231 -4.30 -2.89 6.12
CA PRO A 231 -3.02 -2.35 6.56
C PRO A 231 -3.04 -1.81 7.99
N ALA A 232 -4.10 -1.11 8.38
CA ALA A 232 -4.20 -0.59 9.75
C ALA A 232 -4.31 -1.71 10.78
N LEU A 233 -5.10 -2.76 10.49
CA LEU A 233 -5.25 -3.92 11.36
C LEU A 233 -3.95 -4.72 11.49
N GLY A 234 -3.19 -4.91 10.38
CA GLY A 234 -1.89 -5.56 10.38
C GLY A 234 -0.87 -4.84 11.26
N HIS A 235 -0.68 -3.54 11.05
CA HIS A 235 0.25 -2.74 11.84
C HIS A 235 -0.19 -2.54 13.30
N MET A 236 -1.51 -2.47 13.57
CA MET A 236 -1.99 -2.50 14.97
C MET A 236 -1.59 -3.80 15.66
N ALA A 237 -1.72 -4.93 14.97
CA ALA A 237 -1.33 -6.22 15.54
C ALA A 237 0.17 -6.30 15.83
N GLU A 238 1.03 -5.72 14.98
CA GLU A 238 2.46 -5.58 15.26
C GLU A 238 2.71 -4.74 16.53
N VAL A 239 2.02 -3.60 16.65
CA VAL A 239 2.12 -2.75 17.84
C VAL A 239 1.67 -3.51 19.10
N GLU A 240 0.56 -4.26 19.06
CA GLU A 240 0.11 -5.05 20.22
C GLU A 240 1.11 -6.16 20.59
N LEU A 241 1.76 -6.80 19.60
CA LEU A 241 2.84 -7.75 19.87
C LEU A 241 4.04 -7.09 20.55
N LEU A 242 4.47 -5.91 20.09
CA LEU A 242 5.55 -5.15 20.70
C LEU A 242 5.22 -4.67 22.12
N ARG A 243 3.93 -4.45 22.42
CA ARG A 243 3.42 -4.11 23.75
C ARG A 243 3.24 -5.32 24.67
N GLY A 244 3.43 -6.52 24.15
CA GLY A 244 3.30 -7.77 24.91
C GLY A 244 1.84 -8.25 25.06
N ASP A 245 0.96 -7.89 24.13
CA ASP A 245 -0.44 -8.35 24.08
C ASP A 245 -0.73 -9.22 22.85
N PRO A 246 -0.18 -10.45 22.76
CA PRO A 246 -0.47 -11.36 21.66
C PRO A 246 -1.94 -11.71 21.47
N PRO A 247 -2.79 -11.85 22.53
CA PRO A 247 -4.22 -12.07 22.34
C PRO A 247 -4.93 -10.96 21.56
N ALA A 248 -4.57 -9.67 21.82
CA ALA A 248 -5.12 -8.54 21.09
C ALA A 248 -4.67 -8.57 19.61
N ALA A 249 -3.40 -8.89 19.34
CA ALA A 249 -2.89 -9.05 17.98
C ALA A 249 -3.65 -10.16 17.21
N VAL A 250 -3.89 -11.31 17.82
CA VAL A 250 -4.69 -12.42 17.23
C VAL A 250 -6.12 -11.95 16.92
N ALA A 251 -6.75 -11.19 17.82
CA ALA A 251 -8.11 -10.69 17.62
C ALA A 251 -8.21 -9.74 16.42
N LEU A 252 -7.18 -8.90 16.18
CA LEU A 252 -7.11 -7.99 15.03
C LEU A 252 -6.90 -8.72 13.70
N LEU A 253 -6.05 -9.75 13.69
CA LEU A 253 -5.65 -10.44 12.45
C LEU A 253 -6.63 -11.51 11.99
N ARG A 254 -7.32 -12.18 12.91
CA ARG A 254 -8.19 -13.30 12.57
C ARG A 254 -9.30 -12.97 11.56
N PRO A 255 -10.00 -11.83 11.63
CA PRO A 255 -10.98 -11.43 10.61
C PRO A 255 -10.37 -11.26 9.22
N LEU A 256 -9.13 -10.79 9.11
CA LEU A 256 -8.45 -10.58 7.82
C LEU A 256 -8.28 -11.88 7.02
N MET A 257 -8.23 -13.04 7.70
CA MET A 257 -8.10 -14.34 7.03
C MET A 257 -9.32 -14.73 6.17
N GLN A 258 -10.43 -14.00 6.29
CA GLN A 258 -11.64 -14.20 5.47
C GLN A 258 -11.74 -13.20 4.32
N THR A 259 -11.08 -12.04 4.42
CA THR A 259 -11.22 -10.93 3.46
C THR A 259 -9.99 -10.72 2.61
N SER A 260 -8.80 -11.08 3.14
CA SER A 260 -7.50 -10.90 2.49
C SER A 260 -6.93 -12.22 1.98
N ASP A 261 -6.25 -12.17 0.85
CA ASP A 261 -5.43 -13.24 0.28
C ASP A 261 -3.92 -12.92 0.34
N ASP A 262 -3.55 -11.80 0.97
CA ASP A 262 -2.15 -11.44 1.17
C ASP A 262 -1.51 -12.34 2.26
N PRO A 263 -0.42 -13.07 1.95
CA PRO A 263 0.27 -13.93 2.89
C PRO A 263 0.89 -13.17 4.09
N GLU A 264 1.05 -11.87 4.02
CA GLU A 264 1.56 -11.03 5.10
C GLU A 264 0.70 -11.18 6.36
N TYR A 265 -0.63 -11.14 6.22
CA TYR A 265 -1.52 -11.28 7.38
C TYR A 265 -1.53 -12.69 7.97
N ALA A 266 -1.32 -13.72 7.13
CA ALA A 266 -1.13 -15.09 7.62
C ALA A 266 0.20 -15.23 8.39
N ALA A 267 1.26 -14.58 7.94
CA ALA A 267 2.55 -14.53 8.64
C ALA A 267 2.43 -13.80 9.98
N HIS A 268 1.79 -12.63 10.01
CA HIS A 268 1.53 -11.88 11.25
C HIS A 268 0.67 -12.68 12.23
N LEU A 269 -0.37 -13.37 11.75
CA LEU A 269 -1.21 -14.22 12.59
C LEU A 269 -0.42 -15.42 13.15
N ALA A 270 0.48 -16.03 12.37
CA ALA A 270 1.36 -17.08 12.84
C ALA A 270 2.29 -16.59 13.96
N ALA A 271 2.88 -15.40 13.82
CA ALA A 271 3.71 -14.76 14.85
C ALA A 271 2.90 -14.50 16.13
N ALA A 272 1.71 -13.92 16.00
CA ALA A 272 0.83 -13.60 17.15
C ALA A 272 0.36 -14.86 17.89
N LEU A 273 -0.01 -15.91 17.16
CA LEU A 273 -0.39 -17.20 17.73
C LEU A 273 0.77 -17.89 18.44
N HIS A 274 1.97 -17.81 17.86
CA HIS A 274 3.17 -18.36 18.50
C HIS A 274 3.47 -17.65 19.83
N ALA A 275 3.43 -16.32 19.83
CA ALA A 275 3.62 -15.50 21.02
C ALA A 275 2.52 -15.75 22.09
N ALA A 276 1.30 -16.08 21.66
CA ALA A 276 0.21 -16.48 22.55
C ALA A 276 0.29 -17.94 23.04
N GLY A 277 1.35 -18.69 22.73
CA GLY A 277 1.52 -20.11 23.09
C GLY A 277 0.67 -21.10 22.29
N ARG A 278 -0.02 -20.65 21.24
CA ARG A 278 -0.89 -21.48 20.37
C ARG A 278 -0.11 -22.09 19.21
N VAL A 279 0.95 -22.86 19.56
CA VAL A 279 1.97 -23.33 18.63
C VAL A 279 1.41 -24.14 17.45
N HIS A 280 0.40 -24.99 17.70
CA HIS A 280 -0.19 -25.82 16.63
C HIS A 280 -0.91 -24.97 15.56
N GLU A 281 -1.69 -23.98 16.00
CA GLU A 281 -2.35 -23.06 15.06
C GLU A 281 -1.34 -22.16 14.34
N ALA A 282 -0.33 -21.67 15.07
CA ALA A 282 0.76 -20.88 14.49
C ALA A 282 1.44 -21.61 13.33
N LYS A 283 1.70 -22.92 13.48
CA LYS A 283 2.28 -23.75 12.42
C LYS A 283 1.40 -23.78 11.17
N GLN A 284 0.09 -23.93 11.30
CA GLN A 284 -0.85 -23.97 10.16
C GLN A 284 -0.83 -22.66 9.37
N TRP A 285 -0.83 -21.50 10.08
CA TRP A 285 -0.80 -20.21 9.44
C TRP A 285 0.57 -19.88 8.82
N ARG A 286 1.65 -20.33 9.47
CA ARG A 286 2.99 -20.26 8.89
C ARG A 286 3.08 -21.03 7.56
N GLU A 287 2.56 -22.26 7.50
CA GLU A 287 2.53 -23.07 6.27
C GLU A 287 1.75 -22.38 5.16
N ARG A 288 0.63 -21.73 5.49
CA ARG A 288 -0.14 -20.92 4.54
C ARG A 288 0.65 -19.72 4.03
N ALA A 289 1.37 -19.01 4.92
CA ALA A 289 2.24 -17.89 4.51
C ALA A 289 3.39 -18.37 3.63
N VAL A 290 4.02 -19.51 3.95
CA VAL A 290 5.07 -20.14 3.12
C VAL A 290 4.58 -20.40 1.69
N ALA A 291 3.39 -21.00 1.53
CA ALA A 291 2.81 -21.26 0.23
C ALA A 291 2.51 -19.95 -0.53
N GLY A 292 1.85 -18.99 0.12
CA GLY A 292 1.49 -17.70 -0.48
C GLY A 292 2.70 -16.90 -0.93
N TYR A 293 3.72 -16.73 -0.09
CA TYR A 293 4.96 -16.03 -0.46
C TYR A 293 5.74 -16.79 -1.55
N GLY A 294 5.73 -18.14 -1.52
CA GLY A 294 6.36 -18.94 -2.56
C GLY A 294 5.80 -18.66 -3.94
N GLU A 295 4.47 -18.51 -4.05
CA GLU A 295 3.80 -18.18 -5.31
C GLU A 295 3.98 -16.71 -5.72
N LEU A 296 3.83 -15.77 -4.78
CA LEU A 296 3.87 -14.35 -5.09
C LEU A 296 5.27 -13.86 -5.48
N VAL A 297 6.33 -14.36 -4.84
CA VAL A 297 7.71 -14.02 -5.22
C VAL A 297 8.02 -14.53 -6.65
N LEU A 298 7.45 -15.64 -7.09
CA LEU A 298 7.62 -16.11 -8.47
C LEU A 298 6.89 -15.25 -9.49
N ARG A 299 5.69 -14.75 -9.15
CA ARG A 299 4.87 -13.95 -10.06
C ARG A 299 5.22 -12.45 -10.04
N HIS A 300 5.53 -11.92 -8.87
CA HIS A 300 5.73 -10.49 -8.61
C HIS A 300 6.94 -10.26 -7.69
N PRO A 301 8.16 -10.64 -8.12
CA PRO A 301 9.35 -10.55 -7.26
C PRO A 301 9.64 -9.12 -6.80
N GLU A 302 9.40 -8.10 -7.64
CA GLU A 302 9.64 -6.71 -7.30
C GLU A 302 8.74 -6.21 -6.16
N ALA A 303 7.50 -6.73 -6.08
CA ALA A 303 6.53 -6.31 -5.06
C ALA A 303 6.67 -7.09 -3.75
N TYR A 304 7.11 -8.35 -3.80
CA TYR A 304 7.04 -9.23 -2.64
C TYR A 304 8.39 -9.70 -2.09
N ALA A 305 9.51 -9.38 -2.73
CA ALA A 305 10.82 -9.82 -2.24
C ALA A 305 11.16 -9.30 -0.84
N ASP A 306 10.79 -8.05 -0.51
CA ASP A 306 11.05 -7.47 0.82
C ASP A 306 10.16 -8.09 1.91
N HIS A 307 8.86 -8.23 1.65
CA HIS A 307 7.91 -8.85 2.59
C HIS A 307 8.27 -10.33 2.84
N ALA A 308 8.59 -11.06 1.78
CA ALA A 308 9.02 -12.44 1.88
C ALA A 308 10.38 -12.57 2.59
N ALA A 309 11.33 -11.65 2.36
CA ALA A 309 12.60 -11.63 3.06
C ALA A 309 12.38 -11.47 4.57
N ASP A 310 11.56 -10.51 4.97
CA ASP A 310 11.21 -10.28 6.38
C ASP A 310 10.55 -11.52 7.01
N PHE A 311 9.60 -12.13 6.30
CA PHE A 311 8.96 -13.38 6.72
C PHE A 311 9.97 -14.50 6.94
N TRP A 312 10.91 -14.73 5.99
CA TRP A 312 11.88 -15.81 6.11
C TRP A 312 12.93 -15.56 7.19
N LEU A 313 13.27 -14.31 7.47
CA LEU A 313 14.17 -13.91 8.57
C LEU A 313 13.53 -14.05 9.95
N THR A 314 12.20 -14.17 10.02
CA THR A 314 11.43 -14.22 11.27
C THR A 314 10.63 -15.52 11.39
N VAL A 315 9.34 -15.48 11.10
CA VAL A 315 8.39 -16.59 11.23
C VAL A 315 8.72 -17.77 10.32
N GLY A 316 9.24 -17.50 9.13
CA GLY A 316 9.64 -18.50 8.13
C GLY A 316 10.84 -19.33 8.56
N ALA A 317 11.74 -18.76 9.38
CA ALA A 317 12.92 -19.39 9.96
C ALA A 317 13.85 -20.06 8.91
N ASP A 318 14.08 -19.36 7.79
CA ASP A 318 15.04 -19.72 6.73
C ASP A 318 15.85 -18.47 6.37
N VAL A 319 16.96 -18.30 7.11
CA VAL A 319 17.79 -17.10 7.02
C VAL A 319 18.47 -16.99 5.67
N GLU A 320 18.87 -18.10 5.05
CA GLU A 320 19.51 -18.11 3.73
C GLU A 320 18.55 -17.58 2.66
N ARG A 321 17.33 -18.08 2.63
CA ARG A 321 16.29 -17.60 1.74
C ARG A 321 15.92 -16.14 2.00
N GLY A 322 15.85 -15.73 3.27
CA GLY A 322 15.64 -14.34 3.66
C GLY A 322 16.75 -13.41 3.12
N LEU A 323 18.03 -13.81 3.21
CA LEU A 323 19.14 -13.05 2.68
C LEU A 323 19.11 -12.95 1.15
N GLN A 324 18.81 -14.03 0.44
CA GLN A 324 18.69 -14.03 -1.02
C GLN A 324 17.62 -13.04 -1.48
N LEU A 325 16.45 -13.04 -0.84
CA LEU A 325 15.34 -12.14 -1.17
C LEU A 325 15.63 -10.69 -0.78
N ALA A 326 16.30 -10.44 0.34
CA ALA A 326 16.73 -9.10 0.72
C ALA A 326 17.74 -8.51 -0.27
N LEU A 327 18.67 -9.33 -0.78
CA LEU A 327 19.60 -8.93 -1.84
C LEU A 327 18.86 -8.63 -3.16
N GLN A 328 17.90 -9.46 -3.53
CA GLN A 328 17.06 -9.25 -4.72
C GLN A 328 16.26 -7.94 -4.60
N ASN A 329 15.63 -7.68 -3.45
CA ASN A 329 14.92 -6.42 -3.21
C ASN A 329 15.85 -5.21 -3.33
N LEU A 330 17.08 -5.30 -2.80
CA LEU A 330 18.06 -4.23 -2.89
C LEU A 330 18.48 -3.94 -4.35
N ALA A 331 18.45 -4.95 -5.24
CA ALA A 331 18.70 -4.76 -6.66
C ALA A 331 17.56 -4.00 -7.37
N PHE A 332 16.31 -4.14 -6.89
CA PHE A 332 15.17 -3.42 -7.45
C PHE A 332 15.07 -1.97 -6.98
N ARG A 333 15.46 -1.68 -5.73
CA ARG A 333 15.32 -0.33 -5.13
C ARG A 333 16.35 -0.07 -4.02
N GLN A 334 16.92 1.14 -4.05
CA GLN A 334 18.00 1.57 -3.14
C GLN A 334 17.44 2.48 -2.02
N THR A 335 16.39 2.03 -1.32
CA THR A 335 15.79 2.79 -0.21
C THR A 335 16.52 2.48 1.10
N ALA A 336 16.43 3.40 2.08
CA ALA A 336 16.96 3.17 3.43
C ALA A 336 16.38 1.88 4.05
N ARG A 337 15.08 1.59 3.80
CA ARG A 337 14.41 0.36 4.25
C ARG A 337 15.00 -0.89 3.60
N ALA A 338 15.30 -0.86 2.29
CA ALA A 338 15.92 -1.99 1.59
C ALA A 338 17.32 -2.30 2.13
N HIS A 339 18.11 -1.25 2.36
CA HIS A 339 19.44 -1.40 2.99
C HIS A 339 19.35 -1.95 4.42
N ALA A 340 18.43 -1.45 5.25
CA ALA A 340 18.22 -1.94 6.61
C ALA A 340 17.80 -3.42 6.64
N LEU A 341 16.91 -3.84 5.74
CA LEU A 341 16.49 -5.23 5.59
C LEU A 341 17.67 -6.13 5.21
N PHE A 342 18.47 -5.72 4.22
CA PHE A 342 19.66 -6.46 3.82
C PHE A 342 20.70 -6.57 4.96
N GLN A 343 20.99 -5.48 5.67
CA GLN A 343 21.89 -5.51 6.82
C GLN A 343 21.39 -6.46 7.91
N ARG A 344 20.10 -6.45 8.20
CA ARG A 344 19.48 -7.37 9.17
C ARG A 344 19.61 -8.83 8.73
N ALA A 345 19.48 -9.12 7.44
CA ALA A 345 19.65 -10.45 6.87
C ALA A 345 21.09 -10.94 6.98
N VAL A 346 22.08 -10.09 6.68
CA VAL A 346 23.51 -10.40 6.83
C VAL A 346 23.86 -10.71 8.30
N LEU A 347 23.36 -9.89 9.24
CA LEU A 347 23.58 -10.12 10.67
C LEU A 347 22.95 -11.42 11.16
N ALA A 348 21.79 -11.80 10.63
CA ALA A 348 21.15 -13.07 10.95
C ALA A 348 21.99 -14.26 10.42
N GLN A 349 22.51 -14.16 9.19
CA GLN A 349 23.34 -15.19 8.58
C GLN A 349 24.64 -15.41 9.36
N ASN A 350 25.30 -14.33 9.77
CA ASN A 350 26.55 -14.42 10.57
C ASN A 350 26.30 -15.13 11.90
N ARG A 351 25.18 -14.84 12.58
CA ARG A 351 24.83 -15.53 13.84
C ARG A 351 24.58 -17.03 13.64
N VAL A 352 24.00 -17.44 12.51
CA VAL A 352 23.83 -18.86 12.19
C VAL A 352 25.18 -19.53 11.93
N ALA A 353 26.09 -18.87 11.22
CA ALA A 353 27.45 -19.38 10.94
C ALA A 353 28.28 -19.52 12.21
N GLU A 354 28.21 -18.57 13.17
CA GLU A 354 28.88 -18.62 14.45
C GLU A 354 28.33 -19.70 15.41
N ALA A 355 27.03 -20.06 15.25
CA ALA A 355 26.39 -21.10 16.06
C ALA A 355 26.57 -22.52 15.47
N ALA A 356 27.12 -22.65 14.27
CA ALA A 356 27.42 -23.94 13.67
C ALA A 356 28.67 -24.55 14.37
N PRO A 357 28.63 -25.84 14.83
CA PRO A 357 29.71 -26.47 15.61
C PRO A 357 31.02 -26.66 14.82
#